data_4b466db3fa6bdae2411d3012ec79ce11
#
_entry.id   4b466db3fa6bdae2411d3012ec79ce11
#
_cell.length_a   1.000
_cell.length_b   1.000
_cell.length_c   1.000
_cell.angle_alpha   90.00
_cell.angle_beta   90.00
_cell.angle_gamma   90.00
#
_symmetry.space_group_name_H-M   'P 1'
#
loop_
_entity.id
_entity.type
_entity.pdbx_description
1 polymer ?
#
loop_
_entity_poly.entity_id
_entity_poly.type
_entity_poly.pdbx_seq_one_letter_code
_entity_poly.pdbx_strand_id
1 'polypeptide(L)'
;KERSIFQESSIEIEHITGNDIEEYHWDYFYNFYLDTTIRKWGQAYLNRDFFKIIGETMQKDILLIMAKNKNKYIAGALNFLSNDTVYGRNWGCTEDHKFLHFELCYYQAIDFAIANNYKNVEAGAQGTHKISRGYSPETTYSAHWIKDKNFSNAIKEYLKYFKTLRSKLKQFMVAHCIALVKYIFLSTILFWWEVA
;
A
#
# COMPACT_ATOMS: atom_id res chain seq x y z
N LYS A 1 -16.08 15.28 -0.99
CA LYS A 1 -17.13 14.58 -0.26
C LYS A 1 -16.58 13.59 0.78
N GLU A 2 -15.64 12.67 0.44
CA GLU A 2 -15.06 11.71 1.41
C GLU A 2 -14.34 12.43 2.54
N ARG A 3 -13.44 13.37 2.23
CA ARG A 3 -12.72 14.18 3.23
C ARG A 3 -13.64 15.05 4.08
N SER A 4 -14.68 15.67 3.50
CA SER A 4 -15.64 16.45 4.29
C SER A 4 -16.34 15.60 5.34
N ILE A 5 -16.74 14.36 4.96
CA ILE A 5 -17.40 13.43 5.92
C ILE A 5 -16.40 12.99 7.00
N PHE A 6 -15.14 12.74 6.64
CA PHE A 6 -14.11 12.35 7.59
C PHE A 6 -13.78 13.50 8.57
N GLN A 7 -13.73 14.75 8.09
CA GLN A 7 -13.47 15.94 8.90
C GLN A 7 -14.56 16.22 9.95
N GLU A 8 -15.78 15.69 9.76
CA GLU A 8 -16.84 15.73 10.78
C GLU A 8 -16.58 14.76 11.96
N SER A 9 -15.63 13.84 11.80
CA SER A 9 -15.23 12.93 12.89
C SER A 9 -14.30 13.63 13.88
N SER A 10 -14.25 13.12 15.11
CA SER A 10 -13.31 13.57 16.14
C SER A 10 -11.92 12.90 16.04
N ILE A 11 -11.59 12.32 14.89
CA ILE A 11 -10.32 11.61 14.68
C ILE A 11 -9.23 12.61 14.31
N GLU A 12 -8.18 12.61 15.08
CA GLU A 12 -6.98 13.40 14.85
C GLU A 12 -5.96 12.59 14.05
N ILE A 13 -5.22 13.25 13.14
CA ILE A 13 -4.19 12.61 12.33
C ILE A 13 -2.83 13.23 12.62
N GLU A 14 -1.83 12.39 12.80
CA GLU A 14 -0.45 12.79 13.02
C GLU A 14 0.45 12.22 11.92
N HIS A 15 1.37 13.06 11.41
CA HIS A 15 2.48 12.67 10.56
C HIS A 15 3.73 12.55 11.43
N ILE A 16 4.28 11.36 11.57
CA ILE A 16 5.41 11.07 12.44
C ILE A 16 6.57 10.59 11.57
N THR A 17 7.70 11.30 11.61
CA THR A 17 8.87 11.01 10.76
C THR A 17 10.16 11.04 11.58
N GLY A 18 11.19 10.36 11.09
CA GLY A 18 12.54 10.48 11.63
C GLY A 18 12.62 10.19 13.13
N ASN A 19 13.21 11.13 13.88
CA ASN A 19 13.46 10.98 15.32
C ASN A 19 12.19 11.07 16.18
N ASP A 20 11.06 11.50 15.62
CA ASP A 20 9.79 11.57 16.34
C ASP A 20 9.10 10.21 16.42
N ILE A 21 9.61 9.21 15.67
CA ILE A 21 9.10 7.83 15.74
C ILE A 21 9.70 7.14 16.95
N GLU A 22 8.88 6.93 17.97
CA GLU A 22 9.24 6.23 19.19
C GLU A 22 8.81 4.76 19.16
N GLU A 23 9.37 3.93 20.06
CA GLU A 23 9.13 2.48 20.11
C GLU A 23 7.64 2.13 20.25
N TYR A 24 6.88 2.91 21.02
CA TYR A 24 5.44 2.66 21.20
C TYR A 24 4.63 2.89 19.92
N HIS A 25 5.07 3.75 18.99
CA HIS A 25 4.42 3.91 17.69
C HIS A 25 4.47 2.62 16.89
N TRP A 26 5.60 1.92 16.95
CA TRP A 26 5.76 0.61 16.30
C TRP A 26 4.90 -0.48 16.95
N ASP A 27 4.69 -0.43 18.26
CA ASP A 27 3.81 -1.38 18.96
C ASP A 27 2.36 -1.20 18.52
N TYR A 28 1.89 0.04 18.43
CA TYR A 28 0.57 0.34 17.89
C TYR A 28 0.45 -0.09 16.43
N PHE A 29 1.42 0.29 15.59
CA PHE A 29 1.37 -0.02 14.17
C PHE A 29 1.42 -1.52 13.91
N TYR A 30 2.24 -2.26 14.63
CA TYR A 30 2.31 -3.72 14.53
C TYR A 30 0.97 -4.39 14.90
N ASN A 31 0.29 -3.91 15.93
CA ASN A 31 -1.03 -4.39 16.29
C ASN A 31 -2.06 -4.11 15.19
N PHE A 32 -2.02 -2.96 14.54
CA PHE A 32 -2.88 -2.64 13.40
C PHE A 32 -2.59 -3.55 12.20
N TYR A 33 -1.31 -3.77 11.92
CA TYR A 33 -0.86 -4.66 10.86
C TYR A 33 -1.34 -6.09 11.12
N LEU A 34 -1.17 -6.63 12.33
CA LEU A 34 -1.62 -7.96 12.70
C LEU A 34 -3.13 -8.10 12.54
N ASP A 35 -3.92 -7.20 13.12
CA ASP A 35 -5.38 -7.25 13.05
C ASP A 35 -5.87 -7.25 11.59
N THR A 36 -5.36 -6.33 10.78
CA THR A 36 -5.76 -6.22 9.38
C THR A 36 -5.32 -7.44 8.57
N THR A 37 -4.12 -7.97 8.83
CA THR A 37 -3.58 -9.12 8.09
C THR A 37 -4.34 -10.40 8.45
N ILE A 38 -4.61 -10.63 9.73
CA ILE A 38 -5.37 -11.80 10.20
C ILE A 38 -6.79 -11.79 9.62
N ARG A 39 -7.46 -10.63 9.61
CA ARG A 39 -8.80 -10.50 9.02
C ARG A 39 -8.83 -10.77 7.52
N LYS A 40 -7.78 -10.38 6.78
CA LYS A 40 -7.75 -10.50 5.32
C LYS A 40 -7.12 -11.80 4.82
N TRP A 41 -6.05 -12.26 5.47
CA TRP A 41 -5.15 -13.28 4.93
C TRP A 41 -4.93 -14.47 5.88
N GLY A 42 -5.36 -14.37 7.13
CA GLY A 42 -5.23 -15.41 8.15
C GLY A 42 -3.84 -15.51 8.79
N GLN A 43 -2.77 -14.99 8.18
CA GLN A 43 -1.42 -15.05 8.75
C GLN A 43 -0.58 -13.83 8.37
N ALA A 44 0.06 -13.23 9.38
CA ALA A 44 1.03 -12.16 9.19
C ALA A 44 2.39 -12.74 8.76
N TYR A 45 3.06 -12.10 7.80
CA TYR A 45 4.39 -12.51 7.33
C TYR A 45 5.52 -11.64 7.86
N LEU A 46 5.23 -10.42 8.34
CA LEU A 46 6.19 -9.58 9.05
C LEU A 46 6.01 -9.78 10.56
N ASN A 47 7.13 -9.86 11.27
CA ASN A 47 7.16 -9.91 12.73
C ASN A 47 7.46 -8.51 13.32
N ARG A 48 7.39 -8.38 14.64
CA ARG A 48 7.67 -7.11 15.33
C ARG A 48 9.12 -6.63 15.13
N ASP A 49 10.06 -7.58 14.99
CA ASP A 49 11.49 -7.26 14.78
C ASP A 49 11.73 -6.54 13.46
N PHE A 50 10.96 -6.87 12.41
CA PHE A 50 11.03 -6.13 11.14
C PHE A 50 10.80 -4.64 11.35
N PHE A 51 9.74 -4.27 12.10
CA PHE A 51 9.42 -2.86 12.36
C PHE A 51 10.48 -2.17 13.23
N LYS A 52 11.05 -2.89 14.18
CA LYS A 52 12.17 -2.40 14.97
C LYS A 52 13.39 -2.12 14.08
N ILE A 53 13.78 -3.07 13.24
CA ILE A 53 14.96 -2.95 12.36
C ILE A 53 14.79 -1.77 11.39
N ILE A 54 13.65 -1.61 10.74
CA ILE A 54 13.46 -0.47 9.83
C ILE A 54 13.44 0.87 10.59
N GLY A 55 12.90 0.90 11.81
CA GLY A 55 12.94 2.07 12.69
C GLY A 55 14.36 2.48 13.08
N GLU A 56 15.25 1.50 13.29
CA GLU A 56 16.67 1.75 13.63
C GLU A 56 17.53 2.10 12.40
N THR A 57 17.27 1.43 11.26
CA THR A 57 18.16 1.51 10.08
C THR A 57 17.71 2.47 9.00
N MET A 58 16.41 2.76 8.91
CA MET A 58 15.78 3.57 7.86
C MET A 58 14.96 4.73 8.44
N GLN A 59 15.18 5.13 9.66
CA GLN A 59 14.36 6.10 10.40
C GLN A 59 14.05 7.37 9.59
N LYS A 60 15.03 7.90 8.85
CA LYS A 60 14.89 9.12 8.04
C LYS A 60 14.00 8.93 6.80
N ASP A 61 13.83 7.68 6.38
CA ASP A 61 13.10 7.30 5.17
C ASP A 61 11.71 6.75 5.49
N ILE A 62 11.19 7.04 6.69
CA ILE A 62 9.90 6.54 7.17
C ILE A 62 8.95 7.70 7.47
N LEU A 63 7.70 7.53 7.02
CA LEU A 63 6.55 8.33 7.42
C LEU A 63 5.48 7.38 7.97
N LEU A 64 5.16 7.53 9.26
CA LEU A 64 3.96 6.96 9.85
C LEU A 64 2.84 8.01 9.85
N ILE A 65 1.72 7.68 9.22
CA ILE A 65 0.50 8.49 9.30
C ILE A 65 -0.44 7.76 10.26
N MET A 66 -0.61 8.33 11.45
CA MET A 66 -1.32 7.69 12.55
C MET A 66 -2.62 8.44 12.87
N ALA A 67 -3.68 7.69 13.15
CA ALA A 67 -4.97 8.25 13.55
C ALA A 67 -5.27 7.98 15.02
N LYS A 68 -5.71 9.03 15.73
CA LYS A 68 -6.12 8.98 17.13
C LYS A 68 -7.62 9.24 17.28
N ASN A 69 -8.25 8.46 18.15
CA ASN A 69 -9.60 8.73 18.65
C ASN A 69 -9.53 8.79 20.19
N LYS A 70 -9.93 9.91 20.77
CA LYS A 70 -9.87 10.12 22.25
C LYS A 70 -8.48 9.78 22.84
N ASN A 71 -7.43 10.33 22.27
CA ASN A 71 -6.02 10.13 22.66
C ASN A 71 -5.49 8.69 22.52
N LYS A 72 -6.20 7.78 21.86
CA LYS A 72 -5.74 6.42 21.57
C LYS A 72 -5.52 6.27 20.07
N TYR A 73 -4.39 5.70 19.67
CA TYR A 73 -4.17 5.31 18.28
C TYR A 73 -5.10 4.17 17.89
N ILE A 74 -5.76 4.32 16.75
CA ILE A 74 -6.76 3.39 16.22
C ILE A 74 -6.43 2.85 14.85
N ALA A 75 -5.59 3.55 14.10
CA ALA A 75 -5.16 3.15 12.76
C ALA A 75 -3.81 3.79 12.39
N GLY A 76 -3.15 3.21 11.39
CA GLY A 76 -1.91 3.77 10.86
C GLY A 76 -1.62 3.32 9.43
N ALA A 77 -0.88 4.16 8.71
CA ALA A 77 -0.30 3.86 7.40
C ALA A 77 1.21 4.07 7.46
N LEU A 78 1.96 3.04 7.09
CA LEU A 78 3.41 3.08 6.91
C LEU A 78 3.73 3.45 5.48
N ASN A 79 4.54 4.48 5.32
CA ASN A 79 5.07 4.89 4.03
C ASN A 79 6.60 4.95 4.10
N PHE A 80 7.25 4.66 2.96
CA PHE A 80 8.67 4.92 2.79
C PHE A 80 8.90 6.19 1.99
N LEU A 81 9.96 6.89 2.31
CA LEU A 81 10.36 8.14 1.66
C LEU A 81 11.63 7.90 0.84
N SER A 82 11.67 8.44 -0.36
CA SER A 82 12.90 8.57 -1.14
C SER A 82 13.19 10.03 -1.42
N ASN A 83 14.12 10.35 -2.33
CA ASN A 83 14.47 11.72 -2.66
C ASN A 83 13.30 12.56 -3.19
N ASP A 84 12.34 11.94 -3.89
CA ASP A 84 11.26 12.66 -4.55
C ASP A 84 9.91 11.93 -4.54
N THR A 85 9.80 10.80 -3.85
CA THR A 85 8.62 9.95 -3.89
C THR A 85 8.24 9.43 -2.50
N VAL A 86 6.96 9.48 -2.18
CA VAL A 86 6.35 8.84 -1.01
C VAL A 86 5.74 7.50 -1.45
N TYR A 87 6.15 6.40 -0.86
CA TYR A 87 5.70 5.04 -1.17
C TYR A 87 4.78 4.51 -0.07
N GLY A 88 3.50 4.39 -0.35
CA GLY A 88 2.56 3.72 0.55
C GLY A 88 2.88 2.23 0.63
N ARG A 89 3.06 1.70 1.86
CA ARG A 89 3.48 0.30 2.07
C ARG A 89 2.44 -0.56 2.77
N ASN A 90 2.22 -0.35 4.03
CA ASN A 90 1.29 -1.13 4.83
C ASN A 90 0.30 -0.20 5.53
N TRP A 91 -0.89 -0.72 5.75
CA TRP A 91 -1.90 -0.05 6.54
C TRP A 91 -2.58 -1.04 7.49
N GLY A 92 -3.10 -0.54 8.59
CA GLY A 92 -3.95 -1.32 9.47
C GLY A 92 -4.75 -0.46 10.42
N CYS A 93 -5.78 -1.07 11.02
CA CYS A 93 -6.65 -0.41 12.00
C CYS A 93 -7.24 -1.42 12.97
N THR A 94 -7.53 -0.98 14.18
CA THR A 94 -8.30 -1.73 15.19
C THR A 94 -9.75 -1.26 15.28
N GLU A 95 -10.06 -0.08 14.72
CA GLU A 95 -11.42 0.45 14.65
C GLU A 95 -11.77 0.78 13.20
N ASP A 96 -12.98 0.40 12.75
CA ASP A 96 -13.45 0.70 11.40
C ASP A 96 -14.25 2.01 11.40
N HIS A 97 -13.70 3.02 10.74
CA HIS A 97 -14.34 4.31 10.55
C HIS A 97 -14.47 4.61 9.07
N LYS A 98 -15.61 5.19 8.70
CA LYS A 98 -15.92 5.51 7.31
C LYS A 98 -14.86 6.41 6.69
N PHE A 99 -14.27 5.98 5.58
CA PHE A 99 -13.22 6.66 4.81
C PHE A 99 -11.84 6.78 5.51
N LEU A 100 -11.66 6.27 6.72
CA LEU A 100 -10.38 6.33 7.44
C LEU A 100 -9.22 5.76 6.61
N HIS A 101 -9.41 4.59 5.97
CA HIS A 101 -8.42 4.01 5.07
C HIS A 101 -8.03 4.97 3.93
N PHE A 102 -9.00 5.62 3.30
CA PHE A 102 -8.72 6.52 2.19
C PHE A 102 -8.05 7.81 2.67
N GLU A 103 -8.43 8.29 3.83
CA GLU A 103 -7.80 9.47 4.42
C GLU A 103 -6.32 9.19 4.70
N LEU A 104 -5.98 8.12 5.45
CA LEU A 104 -4.61 7.85 5.83
C LEU A 104 -3.72 7.43 4.65
N CYS A 105 -4.22 6.50 3.82
CA CYS A 105 -3.39 5.89 2.77
C CYS A 105 -3.24 6.72 1.50
N TYR A 106 -4.17 7.66 1.25
CA TYR A 106 -4.14 8.44 0.02
C TYR A 106 -4.10 9.95 0.27
N TYR A 107 -5.09 10.51 0.94
CA TYR A 107 -5.19 11.96 1.06
C TYR A 107 -4.08 12.54 1.92
N GLN A 108 -3.78 11.96 3.05
CA GLN A 108 -2.72 12.42 3.94
C GLN A 108 -1.32 12.19 3.34
N ALA A 109 -1.11 11.12 2.59
CA ALA A 109 0.14 10.90 1.86
C ALA A 109 0.35 11.96 0.76
N ILE A 110 -0.71 12.37 0.05
CA ILE A 110 -0.67 13.45 -0.93
C ILE A 110 -0.41 14.80 -0.25
N ASP A 111 -1.13 15.11 0.84
CA ASP A 111 -0.95 16.36 1.59
C ASP A 111 0.49 16.48 2.13
N PHE A 112 1.02 15.38 2.69
CA PHE A 112 2.42 15.33 3.14
C PHE A 112 3.40 15.55 1.99
N ALA A 113 3.18 14.90 0.85
CA ALA A 113 4.04 15.06 -0.33
C ALA A 113 4.05 16.51 -0.84
N ILE A 114 2.90 17.16 -0.89
CA ILE A 114 2.79 18.57 -1.31
C ILE A 114 3.52 19.48 -0.32
N ALA A 115 3.28 19.29 0.98
CA ALA A 115 3.87 20.13 2.03
C ALA A 115 5.41 20.01 2.09
N ASN A 116 5.96 18.85 1.72
CA ASN A 116 7.40 18.56 1.78
C ASN A 116 8.08 18.53 0.40
N ASN A 117 7.42 19.01 -0.67
CA ASN A 117 7.94 19.11 -2.04
C ASN A 117 8.35 17.76 -2.66
N TYR A 118 7.71 16.65 -2.29
CA TYR A 118 7.82 15.40 -3.02
C TYR A 118 7.10 15.49 -4.36
N LYS A 119 7.67 14.90 -5.40
CA LYS A 119 7.10 14.96 -6.76
C LYS A 119 6.03 13.90 -6.99
N ASN A 120 6.17 12.75 -6.32
CA ASN A 120 5.34 11.59 -6.57
C ASN A 120 4.79 11.00 -5.27
N VAL A 121 3.60 10.40 -5.37
CA VAL A 121 3.03 9.53 -4.34
C VAL A 121 2.66 8.21 -5.01
N GLU A 122 3.27 7.11 -4.56
CA GLU A 122 3.00 5.77 -5.06
C GLU A 122 2.16 4.99 -4.05
N ALA A 123 0.95 4.62 -4.45
CA ALA A 123 0.00 3.91 -3.59
C ALA A 123 0.01 2.39 -3.82
N GLY A 124 1.08 1.85 -4.38
CA GLY A 124 1.25 0.44 -4.70
C GLY A 124 0.38 -0.04 -5.87
N ALA A 125 0.47 -1.34 -6.16
CA ALA A 125 -0.31 -1.97 -7.23
C ALA A 125 -1.79 -2.09 -6.84
N GLN A 126 -2.66 -2.29 -7.83
CA GLN A 126 -4.09 -2.57 -7.70
C GLN A 126 -5.00 -1.45 -7.13
N GLY A 127 -6.29 -1.61 -7.40
CA GLY A 127 -7.35 -0.76 -6.86
C GLY A 127 -7.81 0.34 -7.83
N THR A 128 -8.90 0.08 -8.55
CA THR A 128 -9.55 1.08 -9.42
C THR A 128 -9.99 2.33 -8.65
N HIS A 129 -10.26 2.19 -7.35
CA HIS A 129 -10.62 3.28 -6.46
C HIS A 129 -9.52 4.34 -6.30
N LYS A 130 -8.26 4.04 -6.63
CA LYS A 130 -7.15 5.02 -6.61
C LYS A 130 -7.28 6.05 -7.73
N ILE A 131 -7.77 5.64 -8.90
CA ILE A 131 -7.98 6.52 -10.05
C ILE A 131 -8.95 7.65 -9.70
N SER A 132 -10.03 7.34 -9.01
CA SER A 132 -11.01 8.35 -8.56
C SER A 132 -10.45 9.33 -7.51
N ARG A 133 -9.25 9.09 -6.97
CA ARG A 133 -8.54 9.93 -6.01
C ARG A 133 -7.30 10.62 -6.59
N GLY A 134 -7.20 10.65 -7.93
CA GLY A 134 -6.16 11.39 -8.64
C GLY A 134 -4.90 10.59 -8.98
N TYR A 135 -4.83 9.29 -8.66
CA TYR A 135 -3.70 8.46 -9.05
C TYR A 135 -3.79 8.07 -10.52
N SER A 136 -2.68 8.22 -11.24
CA SER A 136 -2.55 7.79 -12.62
C SER A 136 -1.92 6.39 -12.69
N PRO A 137 -2.39 5.49 -13.57
CA PRO A 137 -1.74 4.20 -13.76
C PRO A 137 -0.39 4.36 -14.47
N GLU A 138 0.66 3.83 -13.86
CA GLU A 138 2.00 3.81 -14.40
C GLU A 138 2.46 2.39 -14.74
N THR A 139 3.38 2.27 -15.71
CA THR A 139 3.97 0.99 -16.08
C THR A 139 5.08 0.64 -15.11
N THR A 140 4.89 -0.46 -14.38
CA THR A 140 5.92 -1.00 -13.48
C THR A 140 6.50 -2.29 -14.06
N TYR A 141 7.75 -2.59 -13.71
CA TYR A 141 8.48 -3.77 -14.17
C TYR A 141 8.86 -4.63 -12.96
N SER A 142 8.71 -5.96 -13.12
CA SER A 142 9.19 -6.91 -12.12
C SER A 142 9.93 -8.05 -12.82
N ALA A 143 10.95 -8.59 -12.15
CA ALA A 143 11.71 -9.73 -12.62
C ALA A 143 11.51 -10.90 -11.64
N HIS A 144 11.18 -12.07 -12.17
CA HIS A 144 10.93 -13.27 -11.39
C HIS A 144 11.80 -14.43 -11.85
N TRP A 145 12.44 -15.11 -10.92
CA TRP A 145 13.11 -16.36 -11.16
C TRP A 145 12.28 -17.52 -10.60
N ILE A 146 12.04 -18.54 -11.42
CA ILE A 146 11.23 -19.69 -11.08
C ILE A 146 12.09 -20.94 -11.22
N LYS A 147 12.35 -21.65 -10.10
CA LYS A 147 13.20 -22.82 -10.01
C LYS A 147 12.67 -24.00 -10.85
N ASP A 148 11.38 -24.28 -10.75
CA ASP A 148 10.75 -25.34 -11.51
C ASP A 148 10.60 -24.97 -12.99
N LYS A 149 11.23 -25.77 -13.88
CA LYS A 149 11.24 -25.50 -15.32
C LYS A 149 9.86 -25.65 -15.96
N ASN A 150 9.05 -26.62 -15.52
CA ASN A 150 7.73 -26.87 -16.09
C ASN A 150 6.79 -25.70 -15.73
N PHE A 151 6.82 -25.29 -14.46
CA PHE A 151 6.07 -24.14 -14.02
C PHE A 151 6.51 -22.84 -14.70
N SER A 152 7.82 -22.64 -14.85
CA SER A 152 8.38 -21.50 -15.61
C SER A 152 7.88 -21.48 -17.05
N ASN A 153 7.85 -22.63 -17.75
CA ASN A 153 7.36 -22.73 -19.10
C ASN A 153 5.85 -22.48 -19.20
N ALA A 154 5.07 -23.05 -18.29
CA ALA A 154 3.63 -22.79 -18.22
C ALA A 154 3.32 -21.30 -18.08
N ILE A 155 4.05 -20.60 -17.20
CA ILE A 155 3.93 -19.14 -17.04
C ILE A 155 4.34 -18.40 -18.32
N LYS A 156 5.43 -18.79 -18.99
CA LYS A 156 5.84 -18.16 -20.26
C LYS A 156 4.77 -18.29 -21.34
N GLU A 157 4.17 -19.45 -21.50
CA GLU A 157 3.09 -19.68 -22.47
C GLU A 157 1.84 -18.85 -22.14
N TYR A 158 1.47 -18.84 -20.87
CA TYR A 158 0.37 -18.00 -20.40
C TYR A 158 0.61 -16.52 -20.68
N LEU A 159 1.81 -15.99 -20.42
CA LEU A 159 2.17 -14.61 -20.70
C LEU A 159 2.15 -14.27 -22.21
N LYS A 160 2.52 -15.22 -23.10
CA LYS A 160 2.39 -15.04 -24.55
C LYS A 160 0.92 -14.87 -24.95
N TYR A 161 0.05 -15.72 -24.42
CA TYR A 161 -1.40 -15.61 -24.64
C TYR A 161 -1.94 -14.26 -24.19
N PHE A 162 -1.56 -13.80 -22.98
CA PHE A 162 -1.97 -12.50 -22.45
C PHE A 162 -1.43 -11.32 -23.25
N LYS A 163 -0.19 -11.35 -23.72
CA LYS A 163 0.35 -10.32 -24.60
C LYS A 163 -0.47 -10.18 -25.87
N THR A 164 -0.87 -11.31 -26.46
CA THR A 164 -1.72 -11.33 -27.66
C THR A 164 -3.11 -10.80 -27.38
N LEU A 165 -3.72 -11.20 -26.25
CA LEU A 165 -5.02 -10.70 -25.82
C LEU A 165 -4.98 -9.19 -25.52
N ARG A 166 -3.94 -8.72 -24.83
CA ARG A 166 -3.72 -7.30 -24.53
C ARG A 166 -3.56 -6.44 -25.79
N SER A 167 -2.85 -6.94 -26.80
CA SER A 167 -2.70 -6.23 -28.08
C SER A 167 -4.04 -6.05 -28.80
N LYS A 168 -4.91 -7.07 -28.75
CA LYS A 168 -6.26 -7.00 -29.30
C LYS A 168 -7.20 -6.11 -28.50
N LEU A 169 -7.04 -6.07 -27.17
CA LEU A 169 -7.85 -5.27 -26.26
C LEU A 169 -7.38 -3.81 -26.11
N LYS A 170 -6.12 -3.49 -26.48
CA LYS A 170 -5.62 -2.12 -26.48
C LYS A 170 -6.43 -1.18 -27.40
N GLN A 171 -7.12 -1.71 -28.38
CA GLN A 171 -8.05 -0.94 -29.21
C GLN A 171 -9.36 -0.60 -28.47
N PHE A 172 -9.72 -1.27 -27.37
CA PHE A 172 -11.02 -1.11 -26.71
C PHE A 172 -10.99 -0.63 -25.26
N MET A 173 -9.87 -0.81 -24.49
CA MET A 173 -9.90 -0.57 -23.04
C MET A 173 -8.55 -0.17 -22.44
N VAL A 174 -8.26 1.11 -22.36
CA VAL A 174 -7.02 1.64 -21.73
C VAL A 174 -7.01 1.47 -20.20
N ALA A 175 -8.13 1.36 -19.53
CA ALA A 175 -8.19 1.40 -18.06
C ALA A 175 -8.47 0.07 -17.34
N HIS A 176 -9.10 -0.92 -17.98
CA HIS A 176 -9.53 -2.17 -17.29
C HIS A 176 -8.54 -3.33 -17.37
N CYS A 177 -7.64 -3.36 -18.34
CA CYS A 177 -6.75 -4.51 -18.56
C CYS A 177 -5.61 -4.64 -17.53
N ILE A 178 -5.17 -3.55 -16.92
CA ILE A 178 -4.09 -3.59 -15.91
C ILE A 178 -4.58 -4.28 -14.63
N ALA A 179 -5.83 -4.06 -14.26
CA ALA A 179 -6.43 -4.69 -13.08
C ALA A 179 -6.65 -6.21 -13.28
N LEU A 180 -7.09 -6.65 -14.46
CA LEU A 180 -7.40 -8.06 -14.74
C LEU A 180 -6.14 -8.93 -14.86
N VAL A 181 -5.09 -8.44 -15.52
CA VAL A 181 -3.81 -9.15 -15.65
C VAL A 181 -3.12 -9.31 -14.29
N LYS A 182 -3.21 -8.30 -13.43
CA LYS A 182 -2.73 -8.41 -12.05
C LYS A 182 -3.56 -9.40 -11.22
N TYR A 183 -4.87 -9.42 -11.36
CA TYR A 183 -5.75 -10.26 -10.55
C TYR A 183 -5.56 -11.78 -10.80
N ILE A 184 -5.37 -12.20 -12.02
CA ILE A 184 -5.19 -13.64 -12.35
C ILE A 184 -3.78 -14.13 -12.03
N PHE A 185 -2.75 -13.31 -12.25
CA PHE A 185 -1.37 -13.66 -11.89
C PHE A 185 -1.16 -13.70 -10.37
N LEU A 186 -1.96 -12.96 -9.66
CA LEU A 186 -1.91 -12.75 -8.22
C LEU A 186 -2.57 -13.88 -7.41
N SER A 187 -3.59 -14.53 -7.92
CA SER A 187 -4.26 -15.60 -7.16
C SER A 187 -3.42 -16.86 -6.97
N THR A 188 -2.38 -17.08 -7.78
CA THR A 188 -1.53 -18.28 -7.69
C THR A 188 -0.07 -18.02 -7.29
N ILE A 189 0.44 -16.80 -7.48
CA ILE A 189 1.83 -16.42 -7.16
C ILE A 189 1.90 -15.35 -6.09
N LEU A 190 0.82 -14.63 -5.87
CA LEU A 190 0.70 -13.47 -5.00
C LEU A 190 0.39 -13.75 -3.54
N PHE A 191 0.52 -14.93 -3.11
CA PHE A 191 0.68 -15.15 -1.66
C PHE A 191 1.84 -14.31 -1.06
N TRP A 192 2.71 -13.79 -1.93
CA TRP A 192 3.90 -13.02 -1.55
C TRP A 192 3.87 -11.53 -1.94
N TRP A 193 2.95 -11.08 -2.82
CA TRP A 193 2.98 -9.70 -3.33
C TRP A 193 1.83 -8.80 -2.85
N GLU A 194 0.67 -9.34 -2.49
CA GLU A 194 -0.43 -8.54 -1.91
C GLU A 194 -0.13 -8.04 -0.50
N VAL A 195 0.97 -8.47 0.03
CA VAL A 195 1.48 -8.07 1.31
C VAL A 195 2.60 -7.02 1.14
N ALA A 196 2.92 -6.68 -0.08
CA ALA A 196 3.78 -5.57 -0.41
C ALA A 196 2.95 -4.33 -0.76
#